data_dc16035e18189a47a97c50ee3f9f79e0
#
_entry.id   dc16035e18189a47a97c50ee3f9f79e0
#
_cell.length_a   1.000
_cell.length_b   1.000
_cell.length_c   1.000
_cell.angle_alpha   90.00
_cell.angle_beta   90.00
_cell.angle_gamma   90.00
#
_symmetry.space_group_name_H-M   'P 1'
#
loop_
_entity.id
_entity.type
_entity.pdbx_description
1 polymer ?
#
loop_
_entity_poly.entity_id
_entity_poly.type
_entity_poly.pdbx_seq_one_letter_code
_entity_poly.pdbx_strand_id
1 'polypeptide(L)'
;MQYFRYFPRINYDLDDNKDTREIIDVFRFAKIMSTKTIDDISLYSYYYIQDGERPDHVSQKLYDTPNLYWTFFLVNEKLKNINTDWPMSFIQLDDHVDQTYTGHALNFTISTTIHDKLTVGETVTG
;
A
#
# COMPACT_ATOMS: atom_id res chain seq x y z
N MET A 1 -7.14 -11.52 20.96
CA MET A 1 -7.97 -10.44 21.56
C MET A 1 -8.41 -9.54 20.41
N GLN A 2 -9.70 -9.41 20.16
CA GLN A 2 -10.17 -8.55 19.07
C GLN A 2 -10.14 -7.09 19.55
N TYR A 3 -9.21 -6.31 19.02
CA TYR A 3 -8.98 -4.93 19.42
C TYR A 3 -10.23 -4.03 19.22
N PHE A 4 -10.93 -4.23 18.10
CA PHE A 4 -12.10 -3.41 17.71
C PHE A 4 -13.46 -3.95 18.19
N ARG A 5 -13.51 -4.98 19.03
CA ARG A 5 -14.77 -5.63 19.45
C ARG A 5 -15.80 -4.71 20.14
N TYR A 6 -15.35 -3.56 20.61
CA TYR A 6 -16.21 -2.57 21.28
C TYR A 6 -16.63 -1.41 20.38
N PHE A 7 -16.25 -1.45 19.09
CA PHE A 7 -16.70 -0.43 18.16
C PHE A 7 -18.21 -0.55 17.93
N PRO A 8 -18.93 0.59 17.80
CA PRO A 8 -20.34 0.57 17.55
C PRO A 8 -20.65 -0.08 16.19
N ARG A 9 -21.74 -0.83 16.16
CA ARG A 9 -22.30 -1.34 14.93
C ARG A 9 -23.11 -0.24 14.28
N ILE A 10 -23.01 -0.10 12.98
CA ILE A 10 -23.75 0.90 12.22
C ILE A 10 -24.60 0.21 11.15
N ASN A 11 -25.79 0.74 10.93
CA ASN A 11 -26.62 0.31 9.81
C ASN A 11 -26.27 1.18 8.60
N TYR A 12 -25.90 0.56 7.52
CA TYR A 12 -25.49 1.22 6.28
C TYR A 12 -26.28 0.66 5.10
N ASP A 13 -26.78 1.57 4.25
CA ASP A 13 -27.41 1.23 2.99
C ASP A 13 -26.34 1.21 1.90
N LEU A 14 -26.06 0.03 1.36
CA LEU A 14 -25.00 -0.18 0.37
C LEU A 14 -25.45 0.15 -1.05
N ASP A 15 -26.76 0.02 -1.32
CA ASP A 15 -27.28 -0.01 -2.69
C ASP A 15 -28.34 1.07 -2.97
N ASP A 16 -28.56 2.04 -2.09
CA ASP A 16 -29.68 3.01 -2.14
C ASP A 16 -31.09 2.37 -2.22
N ASN A 17 -31.18 1.07 -1.99
CA ASN A 17 -32.39 0.27 -2.09
C ASN A 17 -33.17 0.11 -0.77
N LYS A 18 -32.81 0.86 0.26
CA LYS A 18 -33.37 0.77 1.62
C LYS A 18 -33.12 -0.55 2.37
N ASP A 19 -32.32 -1.46 1.82
CA ASP A 19 -31.88 -2.66 2.51
C ASP A 19 -30.67 -2.30 3.38
N THR A 20 -30.95 -1.85 4.60
CA THR A 20 -29.87 -1.55 5.55
C THR A 20 -29.22 -2.83 6.06
N ARG A 21 -27.92 -2.90 5.94
CA ARG A 21 -27.10 -3.99 6.53
C ARG A 21 -26.35 -3.48 7.73
N GLU A 22 -26.25 -4.32 8.77
CA GLU A 22 -25.43 -4.02 9.92
C GLU A 22 -23.95 -4.22 9.52
N ILE A 23 -23.18 -3.13 9.59
CA ILE A 23 -21.74 -3.14 9.33
C ILE A 23 -21.03 -3.01 10.68
N ILE A 24 -20.05 -3.89 10.87
CA ILE A 24 -19.19 -3.92 12.06
C ILE A 24 -17.76 -3.55 11.68
N ASP A 25 -17.00 -3.11 12.68
CA ASP A 25 -15.58 -2.79 12.54
C ASP A 25 -15.26 -1.69 11.50
N VAL A 26 -16.19 -0.76 11.27
CA VAL A 26 -15.97 0.39 10.41
C VAL A 26 -15.18 1.45 11.18
N PHE A 27 -13.98 1.72 10.72
CA PHE A 27 -13.14 2.76 11.28
C PHE A 27 -12.38 3.50 10.19
N ARG A 28 -12.06 4.75 10.47
CA ARG A 28 -11.22 5.56 9.62
C ARG A 28 -9.90 5.79 10.32
N PHE A 29 -8.80 5.56 9.64
CA PHE A 29 -7.50 5.92 10.17
C PHE A 29 -7.39 7.43 10.33
N ALA A 30 -7.20 7.86 11.57
CA ALA A 30 -6.80 9.21 11.88
C ALA A 30 -5.34 9.18 12.33
N LYS A 31 -4.50 9.95 11.68
CA LYS A 31 -3.09 10.04 12.04
C LYS A 31 -2.98 10.77 13.39
N ILE A 32 -2.48 10.07 14.40
CA ILE A 32 -2.40 10.58 15.77
C ILE A 32 -0.95 10.78 16.22
N MET A 33 0.02 10.27 15.47
CA MET A 33 1.42 10.40 15.88
C MET A 33 1.95 11.82 15.70
N SER A 34 2.46 12.38 16.79
CA SER A 34 3.19 13.64 16.73
C SER A 34 4.53 13.43 16.02
N THR A 35 4.99 14.45 15.30
CA THR A 35 6.32 14.47 14.68
C THR A 35 7.44 14.13 15.65
N LYS A 36 7.32 14.51 16.92
CA LYS A 36 8.28 14.21 17.98
C LYS A 36 8.42 12.70 18.26
N THR A 37 7.38 11.92 18.06
CA THR A 37 7.43 10.46 18.25
C THR A 37 8.14 9.76 17.08
N ILE A 38 8.04 10.33 15.89
CA ILE A 38 8.71 9.82 14.69
C ILE A 38 10.22 10.08 14.74
N ASP A 39 10.62 11.19 15.37
CA ASP A 39 12.03 11.59 15.49
C ASP A 39 12.78 10.79 16.58
N ASP A 40 12.06 10.10 17.47
CA ASP A 40 12.67 9.29 18.52
C ASP A 40 12.87 7.84 18.08
N ILE A 41 14.06 7.56 17.57
CA ILE A 41 14.47 6.25 17.04
C ILE A 41 14.40 5.12 18.08
N SER A 42 14.32 5.46 19.36
CA SER A 42 14.21 4.48 20.45
C SER A 42 12.82 3.86 20.54
N LEU A 43 11.80 4.49 19.94
CA LEU A 43 10.40 4.06 20.02
C LEU A 43 9.97 3.15 18.87
N TYR A 44 10.79 3.00 17.84
CA TYR A 44 10.45 2.13 16.68
C TYR A 44 11.70 1.49 16.08
N SER A 45 11.48 0.40 15.36
CA SER A 45 12.51 -0.24 14.55
C SER A 45 12.04 -0.39 13.10
N TYR A 46 13.00 -0.40 12.18
CA TYR A 46 12.71 -0.64 10.77
C TYR A 46 12.55 -2.13 10.51
N TYR A 47 11.56 -2.46 9.71
CA TYR A 47 11.36 -3.80 9.19
C TYR A 47 11.46 -3.78 7.66
N TYR A 48 12.22 -4.71 7.09
CA TYR A 48 12.33 -4.88 5.65
C TYR A 48 11.33 -5.92 5.18
N ILE A 49 10.28 -5.45 4.50
CA ILE A 49 9.23 -6.29 3.94
C ILE A 49 9.86 -7.18 2.86
N GLN A 50 9.66 -8.48 2.97
CA GLN A 50 10.12 -9.45 1.98
C GLN A 50 9.12 -9.52 0.81
N ASP A 51 9.57 -10.02 -0.35
CA ASP A 51 8.71 -10.17 -1.51
C ASP A 51 7.48 -11.03 -1.21
N GLY A 52 6.29 -10.52 -1.55
CA GLY A 52 5.02 -11.20 -1.32
C GLY A 52 4.52 -11.23 0.13
N GLU A 53 5.22 -10.61 1.08
CA GLU A 53 4.72 -10.52 2.46
C GLU A 53 3.51 -9.60 2.56
N ARG A 54 2.44 -10.13 3.14
CA ARG A 54 1.22 -9.38 3.43
C ARG A 54 1.29 -8.71 4.80
N PRO A 55 0.54 -7.60 5.03
CA PRO A 55 0.55 -6.89 6.32
C PRO A 55 0.20 -7.77 7.51
N ASP A 56 -0.76 -8.68 7.36
CA ASP A 56 -1.18 -9.62 8.39
C ASP A 56 -0.07 -10.64 8.75
N HIS A 57 0.71 -11.10 7.76
CA HIS A 57 1.86 -11.97 8.00
C HIS A 57 2.98 -11.25 8.74
N VAL A 58 3.28 -10.00 8.35
CA VAL A 58 4.27 -9.17 9.05
C VAL A 58 3.83 -8.91 10.48
N SER A 59 2.55 -8.62 10.69
CA SER A 59 1.96 -8.45 12.01
C SER A 59 2.10 -9.72 12.87
N GLN A 60 1.86 -10.90 12.29
CA GLN A 60 2.07 -12.17 12.99
C GLN A 60 3.53 -12.37 13.39
N LYS A 61 4.48 -12.02 12.52
CA LYS A 61 5.91 -12.14 12.83
C LYS A 61 6.39 -11.19 13.93
N LEU A 62 5.91 -9.95 13.92
CA LEU A 62 6.39 -8.90 14.83
C LEU A 62 5.65 -8.84 16.15
N TYR A 63 4.36 -9.15 16.15
CA TYR A 63 3.47 -8.97 17.31
C TYR A 63 2.83 -10.26 17.79
N ASP A 64 3.17 -11.39 17.18
CA ASP A 64 2.58 -12.72 17.45
C ASP A 64 1.04 -12.76 17.29
N THR A 65 0.51 -11.81 16.50
CA THR A 65 -0.90 -11.73 16.15
C THR A 65 -1.11 -11.04 14.80
N PRO A 66 -1.97 -11.59 13.90
CA PRO A 66 -2.24 -10.95 12.61
C PRO A 66 -3.13 -9.70 12.74
N ASN A 67 -3.78 -9.49 13.90
CA ASN A 67 -4.81 -8.47 14.07
C ASN A 67 -4.28 -7.04 14.29
N LEU A 68 -2.96 -6.84 14.32
CA LEU A 68 -2.35 -5.52 14.51
C LEU A 68 -1.75 -4.93 13.24
N TYR A 69 -2.00 -5.53 12.08
CA TYR A 69 -1.47 -5.06 10.78
C TYR A 69 -1.81 -3.59 10.48
N TRP A 70 -2.94 -3.09 10.94
CA TRP A 70 -3.38 -1.71 10.77
C TRP A 70 -2.44 -0.68 11.41
N THR A 71 -1.63 -1.08 12.40
CA THR A 71 -0.67 -0.19 13.06
C THR A 71 0.40 0.30 12.09
N PHE A 72 0.78 -0.51 11.10
CA PHE A 72 1.76 -0.11 10.09
C PHE A 72 1.29 1.10 9.27
N PHE A 73 -0.01 1.14 8.96
CA PHE A 73 -0.63 2.25 8.22
C PHE A 73 -0.85 3.49 9.10
N LEU A 74 -0.94 3.29 10.42
CA LEU A 74 -1.08 4.39 11.36
C LEU A 74 0.24 5.14 11.57
N VAL A 75 1.34 4.41 11.69
CA VAL A 75 2.65 4.99 12.02
C VAL A 75 3.44 5.43 10.79
N ASN A 76 3.17 4.88 9.62
CA ASN A 76 3.92 5.17 8.40
C ASN A 76 3.21 6.20 7.53
N GLU A 77 3.87 7.34 7.28
CA GLU A 77 3.31 8.43 6.47
C GLU A 77 3.07 8.07 5.00
N LYS A 78 3.84 7.15 4.48
CA LYS A 78 3.76 6.72 3.08
C LYS A 78 2.64 5.71 2.83
N LEU A 79 2.23 4.98 3.87
CA LEU A 79 1.17 3.98 3.79
C LEU A 79 -0.14 4.58 4.29
N LYS A 80 -0.99 5.06 3.39
CA LYS A 80 -2.27 5.69 3.72
C LYS A 80 -3.46 4.77 3.48
N ASN A 81 -3.36 3.93 2.46
CA ASN A 81 -4.42 3.04 2.04
C ASN A 81 -3.94 1.58 2.15
N ILE A 82 -4.67 0.80 2.94
CA ILE A 82 -4.35 -0.60 3.19
C ILE A 82 -4.38 -1.48 1.94
N ASN A 83 -5.17 -1.09 0.95
CA ASN A 83 -5.38 -1.89 -0.26
C ASN A 83 -4.41 -1.55 -1.39
N THR A 84 -3.85 -0.33 -1.39
CA THR A 84 -3.07 0.18 -2.53
C THR A 84 -1.62 0.49 -2.21
N ASP A 85 -1.33 0.85 -0.96
CA ASP A 85 -0.03 1.40 -0.61
C ASP A 85 0.94 0.35 -0.04
N TRP A 86 0.46 -0.87 0.20
CA TRP A 86 1.35 -1.97 0.57
C TRP A 86 2.19 -2.41 -0.63
N PRO A 87 3.50 -2.67 -0.45
CA PRO A 87 4.36 -3.08 -1.55
C PRO A 87 3.82 -4.31 -2.28
N MET A 88 3.75 -4.21 -3.59
CA MET A 88 3.38 -5.34 -4.44
C MET A 88 4.49 -6.39 -4.44
N SER A 89 4.12 -7.66 -4.58
CA SER A 89 5.10 -8.70 -4.91
C SER A 89 5.68 -8.47 -6.31
N PHE A 90 6.82 -9.08 -6.59
CA PHE A 90 7.45 -8.98 -7.91
C PHE A 90 6.49 -9.38 -9.05
N ILE A 91 5.73 -10.47 -8.85
CA ILE A 91 4.75 -10.94 -9.84
C ILE A 91 3.63 -9.90 -10.03
N GLN A 92 3.10 -9.35 -8.95
CA GLN A 92 2.04 -8.33 -9.03
C GLN A 92 2.53 -7.03 -9.69
N LEU A 93 3.79 -6.68 -9.45
CA LEU A 93 4.40 -5.51 -10.08
C LEU A 93 4.59 -5.73 -11.59
N ASP A 94 5.03 -6.90 -11.98
CA ASP A 94 5.21 -7.28 -13.40
C ASP A 94 3.86 -7.25 -14.13
N ASP A 95 2.85 -7.90 -13.58
CA ASP A 95 1.48 -7.87 -14.10
C ASP A 95 0.93 -6.43 -14.20
N HIS A 96 1.19 -5.60 -13.19
CA HIS A 96 0.75 -4.20 -13.17
C HIS A 96 1.44 -3.37 -14.27
N VAL A 97 2.73 -3.60 -14.46
CA VAL A 97 3.51 -2.94 -15.52
C VAL A 97 2.97 -3.34 -16.90
N ASP A 98 2.76 -4.62 -17.14
CA ASP A 98 2.25 -5.12 -18.41
C ASP A 98 0.85 -4.60 -18.74
N GLN A 99 -0.01 -4.47 -17.73
CA GLN A 99 -1.37 -3.92 -17.88
C GLN A 99 -1.39 -2.41 -18.07
N THR A 100 -0.47 -1.69 -17.42
CA THR A 100 -0.48 -0.22 -17.41
C THR A 100 0.34 0.36 -18.56
N TYR A 101 1.44 -0.29 -18.92
CA TYR A 101 2.39 0.19 -19.90
C TYR A 101 2.49 -0.79 -21.07
N THR A 102 1.52 -0.72 -21.97
CA THR A 102 1.41 -1.62 -23.15
C THR A 102 2.37 -1.30 -24.28
N GLY A 103 3.33 -0.41 -24.08
CA GLY A 103 4.30 0.02 -25.08
C GLY A 103 5.65 -0.69 -24.97
N HIS A 104 6.51 -0.41 -25.95
CA HIS A 104 7.91 -0.83 -25.91
C HIS A 104 8.76 0.25 -25.26
N ALA A 105 9.65 -0.13 -24.33
CA ALA A 105 10.62 0.76 -23.72
C ALA A 105 12.00 0.56 -24.33
N LEU A 106 12.66 1.66 -24.68
CA LEU A 106 14.06 1.65 -25.07
C LEU A 106 14.92 1.90 -23.83
N ASN A 107 15.75 0.91 -23.48
CA ASN A 107 16.67 1.04 -22.36
C ASN A 107 18.07 1.37 -22.87
N PHE A 108 18.62 2.49 -22.44
CA PHE A 108 19.97 2.94 -22.81
C PHE A 108 20.92 2.74 -21.63
N THR A 109 22.01 2.02 -21.87
CA THR A 109 23.06 1.76 -20.86
C THR A 109 23.94 2.98 -20.58
N ILE A 110 23.87 4.02 -21.41
CA ILE A 110 24.68 5.23 -21.30
C ILE A 110 23.73 6.41 -21.11
N SER A 111 23.99 7.24 -20.10
CA SER A 111 23.29 8.50 -19.87
C SER A 111 23.58 9.49 -21.01
N THR A 112 22.86 9.37 -22.09
CA THR A 112 22.90 10.29 -23.22
C THR A 112 21.56 10.97 -23.37
N THR A 113 21.55 12.22 -23.79
CA THR A 113 20.36 13.02 -24.11
C THR A 113 19.66 12.50 -25.39
N ILE A 114 19.56 11.17 -25.54
CA ILE A 114 18.96 10.54 -26.74
C ILE A 114 17.47 10.83 -26.83
N HIS A 115 16.78 10.97 -25.69
CA HIS A 115 15.36 11.33 -25.65
C HIS A 115 15.06 12.64 -26.40
N ASP A 116 16.01 13.58 -26.44
CA ASP A 116 15.86 14.86 -27.15
C ASP A 116 15.98 14.72 -28.67
N LYS A 117 16.43 13.56 -29.15
CA LYS A 117 16.63 13.27 -30.58
C LYS A 117 15.54 12.40 -31.18
N LEU A 118 14.64 11.85 -30.36
CA LEU A 118 13.54 11.00 -30.82
C LEU A 118 12.28 11.83 -30.99
N THR A 119 11.58 11.65 -32.10
CA THR A 119 10.30 12.29 -32.36
C THR A 119 9.18 11.28 -32.32
N VAL A 120 8.00 11.72 -31.83
CA VAL A 120 6.82 10.85 -31.75
C VAL A 120 6.44 10.37 -33.15
N GLY A 121 6.35 9.05 -33.33
CA GLY A 121 6.05 8.40 -34.62
C GLY A 121 7.27 7.99 -35.45
N GLU A 122 8.48 8.22 -34.95
CA GLU A 122 9.71 7.74 -35.59
C GLU A 122 9.85 6.22 -35.45
N THR A 123 10.29 5.55 -36.51
CA THR A 123 10.58 4.11 -36.49
C THR A 123 12.03 3.90 -36.07
N VAL A 124 12.25 3.23 -34.96
CA VAL A 124 13.59 2.84 -34.50
C VAL A 124 13.87 1.42 -34.95
N THR A 125 14.92 1.23 -35.70
CA THR A 125 15.43 -0.10 -36.12
C THR A 125 16.70 -0.41 -35.35
N GLY A 126 16.73 -1.58 -34.69
CA GLY A 126 17.90 -2.11 -33.98
C GLY A 126 18.72 -3.05 -34.82
#